data_4b201b0d74d288c011eec08c75538580
#
_entry.id   4b201b0d74d288c011eec08c75538580
#
_cell.length_a   1.000
_cell.length_b   1.000
_cell.length_c   1.000
_cell.angle_alpha   90.00
_cell.angle_beta   90.00
_cell.angle_gamma   90.00
#
_symmetry.space_group_name_H-M   'P 1'
#
loop_
_entity.id
_entity.type
_entity.pdbx_description
1 polymer ?
#
loop_
_entity_poly.entity_id
_entity_poly.type
_entity_poly.pdbx_seq_one_letter_code
_entity_poly.pdbx_strand_id
1 'polypeptide(L)'
;HFNLDKIKEDKKKELYSGLINNQKIFVLKPLTFMNLSGKAVSEIVNFYKIKLDHTFVIHDDLDLELSKVKIKQGGGNGGHNGLESIDQFIGENYFRIRIGIDHPGHKDLVSSYVLNKFLKSEEEIINKKIDKIVKNIELIFSDIPLFLTKISEQN
;
A
#
# COMPACT_ATOMS: atom_id res chain seq x y z
N HIS A 1 -14.14 6.11 -6.49
CA HIS A 1 -14.35 7.27 -5.61
C HIS A 1 -13.70 8.52 -6.23
N PHE A 2 -12.51 8.40 -6.80
CA PHE A 2 -11.82 9.47 -7.53
C PHE A 2 -11.78 9.15 -9.03
N ASN A 3 -11.98 10.18 -9.88
CA ASN A 3 -11.86 10.02 -11.32
C ASN A 3 -10.38 10.03 -11.69
N LEU A 4 -9.77 8.85 -11.72
CA LEU A 4 -8.40 8.65 -12.17
C LEU A 4 -8.41 7.99 -13.55
N ASP A 5 -7.68 8.58 -14.48
CA ASP A 5 -7.52 8.05 -15.84
C ASP A 5 -6.40 7.01 -15.86
N LYS A 6 -6.64 5.87 -16.50
CA LYS A 6 -5.57 4.90 -16.77
C LYS A 6 -4.69 5.46 -17.88
N ILE A 7 -3.46 5.83 -17.53
CA ILE A 7 -2.50 6.45 -18.46
C ILE A 7 -1.46 5.47 -19.02
N LYS A 8 -1.31 4.30 -18.37
CA LYS A 8 -0.45 3.23 -18.87
C LYS A 8 -0.92 1.87 -18.37
N GLU A 9 -0.87 0.89 -19.26
CA GLU A 9 -1.09 -0.51 -18.94
C GLU A 9 -0.14 -1.37 -19.77
N ASP A 10 0.57 -2.28 -19.10
CA ASP A 10 1.38 -3.31 -19.73
C ASP A 10 1.35 -4.59 -18.86
N LYS A 11 2.07 -5.64 -19.27
CA LYS A 11 2.13 -6.92 -18.53
C LYS A 11 2.73 -6.80 -17.11
N LYS A 12 3.34 -5.66 -16.78
CA LYS A 12 4.08 -5.47 -15.52
C LYS A 12 3.40 -4.48 -14.59
N LYS A 13 2.54 -3.60 -15.10
CA LYS A 13 1.91 -2.55 -14.29
C LYS A 13 0.68 -1.92 -14.93
N GLU A 14 -0.19 -1.44 -14.09
CA GLU A 14 -1.21 -0.44 -14.41
C GLU A 14 -0.86 0.86 -13.70
N LEU A 15 -0.94 1.97 -14.42
CA LEU A 15 -0.70 3.31 -13.89
C LEU A 15 -1.88 4.19 -14.17
N TYR A 16 -2.38 4.84 -13.13
CA TYR A 16 -3.47 5.80 -13.18
C TYR A 16 -2.96 7.18 -12.75
N SER A 17 -3.58 8.24 -13.23
CA SER A 17 -3.31 9.60 -12.79
C SER A 17 -4.58 10.43 -12.76
N GLY A 18 -4.64 11.40 -11.86
CA GLY A 18 -5.73 12.34 -11.71
C GLY A 18 -5.41 13.40 -10.68
N LEU A 19 -6.42 14.15 -10.28
CA LEU A 19 -6.30 15.19 -9.26
C LEU A 19 -7.08 14.79 -8.01
N ILE A 20 -6.43 14.94 -6.86
CA ILE A 20 -7.06 14.90 -5.53
C ILE A 20 -6.72 16.22 -4.85
N ASN A 21 -7.73 17.02 -4.48
CA ASN A 21 -7.54 18.36 -3.89
C ASN A 21 -6.57 19.25 -4.69
N ASN A 22 -6.73 19.28 -6.03
CA ASN A 22 -5.85 20.00 -6.98
C ASN A 22 -4.38 19.53 -6.99
N GLN A 23 -4.05 18.43 -6.32
CA GLN A 23 -2.72 17.81 -6.39
C GLN A 23 -2.73 16.68 -7.40
N LYS A 24 -1.73 16.65 -8.28
CA LYS A 24 -1.58 15.55 -9.24
C LYS A 24 -1.10 14.30 -8.53
N ILE A 25 -1.89 13.23 -8.65
CA ILE A 25 -1.64 11.94 -8.03
C ILE A 25 -1.39 10.89 -9.10
N PHE A 26 -0.48 9.98 -8.80
CA PHE A 26 -0.25 8.75 -9.55
C PHE A 26 -0.60 7.56 -8.67
N VAL A 27 -1.34 6.60 -9.21
CA VAL A 27 -1.63 5.32 -8.56
C VAL A 27 -1.05 4.21 -9.41
N LEU A 28 -0.05 3.53 -8.87
CA LEU A 28 0.63 2.40 -9.52
C LEU A 28 0.18 1.09 -8.89
N LYS A 29 -0.28 0.17 -9.73
CA LYS A 29 -0.50 -1.24 -9.38
C LYS A 29 0.51 -2.10 -10.11
N PRO A 30 1.57 -2.59 -9.43
CA PRO A 30 2.46 -3.58 -10.01
C PRO A 30 1.70 -4.87 -10.34
N LEU A 31 1.97 -5.45 -11.50
CA LEU A 31 1.41 -6.74 -11.97
C LEU A 31 2.50 -7.82 -12.07
N THR A 32 3.69 -7.52 -11.55
CA THR A 32 4.81 -8.45 -11.44
C THR A 32 4.61 -9.41 -10.28
N PHE A 33 5.46 -10.43 -10.18
CA PHE A 33 5.62 -11.14 -8.91
C PHE A 33 6.01 -10.15 -7.81
N MET A 34 5.61 -10.44 -6.57
CA MET A 34 5.79 -9.54 -5.43
C MET A 34 7.26 -9.09 -5.26
N ASN A 35 8.20 -10.01 -5.35
CA ASN A 35 9.64 -9.75 -5.24
C ASN A 35 10.26 -8.97 -6.43
N LEU A 36 9.46 -8.59 -7.42
CA LEU A 36 9.88 -7.77 -8.58
C LEU A 36 9.18 -6.40 -8.62
N SER A 37 8.44 -6.04 -7.59
CA SER A 37 7.66 -4.78 -7.51
C SER A 37 8.54 -3.53 -7.60
N GLY A 38 9.76 -3.58 -7.04
CA GLY A 38 10.67 -2.43 -6.99
C GLY A 38 11.03 -1.87 -8.36
N LYS A 39 11.15 -2.71 -9.38
CA LYS A 39 11.44 -2.26 -10.75
C LYS A 39 10.30 -1.40 -11.30
N ALA A 40 9.05 -1.84 -11.14
CA ALA A 40 7.89 -1.10 -11.61
C ALA A 40 7.74 0.24 -10.86
N VAL A 41 8.00 0.23 -9.55
CA VAL A 41 7.95 1.45 -8.71
C VAL A 41 9.04 2.43 -9.11
N SER A 42 10.30 1.98 -9.23
CA SER A 42 11.43 2.86 -9.57
C SER A 42 11.28 3.51 -10.94
N GLU A 43 10.75 2.80 -11.94
CA GLU A 43 10.47 3.38 -13.25
C GLU A 43 9.54 4.60 -13.15
N ILE A 44 8.49 4.54 -12.33
CA ILE A 44 7.52 5.63 -12.20
C ILE A 44 8.07 6.76 -11.32
N VAL A 45 8.67 6.42 -10.20
CA VAL A 45 9.29 7.40 -9.29
C VAL A 45 10.33 8.24 -10.03
N ASN A 46 11.22 7.59 -10.79
CA ASN A 46 12.29 8.28 -11.52
C ASN A 46 11.75 9.07 -12.74
N PHE A 47 10.82 8.49 -13.51
CA PHE A 47 10.26 9.14 -14.70
C PHE A 47 9.51 10.43 -14.36
N TYR A 48 8.67 10.39 -13.33
CA TYR A 48 7.89 11.56 -12.88
C TYR A 48 8.63 12.39 -11.82
N LYS A 49 9.86 12.01 -11.43
CA LYS A 49 10.69 12.69 -10.43
C LYS A 49 9.96 12.86 -9.10
N ILE A 50 9.25 11.82 -8.67
CA ILE A 50 8.50 11.82 -7.42
C ILE A 50 9.49 11.70 -6.25
N LYS A 51 9.36 12.57 -5.26
CA LYS A 51 10.16 12.49 -4.04
C LYS A 51 9.68 11.32 -3.16
N LEU A 52 10.59 10.70 -2.41
CA LEU A 52 10.25 9.58 -1.53
C LEU A 52 9.32 9.98 -0.38
N ASP A 53 9.43 11.20 0.13
CA ASP A 53 8.52 11.77 1.12
C ASP A 53 7.11 12.06 0.58
N HIS A 54 6.90 11.93 -0.75
CA HIS A 54 5.61 11.97 -1.41
C HIS A 54 5.19 10.60 -1.98
N THR A 55 5.90 9.54 -1.62
CA THR A 55 5.63 8.17 -2.06
C THR A 55 5.01 7.37 -0.93
N PHE A 56 3.84 6.79 -1.16
CA PHE A 56 3.12 5.94 -0.21
C PHE A 56 2.98 4.54 -0.79
N VAL A 57 3.45 3.54 -0.06
CA VAL A 57 3.27 2.12 -0.42
C VAL A 57 2.25 1.51 0.52
N ILE A 58 1.15 1.01 -0.04
CA ILE A 58 0.12 0.27 0.70
C ILE A 58 0.46 -1.21 0.61
N HIS A 59 0.55 -1.88 1.75
CA HIS A 59 0.93 -3.29 1.81
C HIS A 59 0.30 -4.03 3.00
N ASP A 60 0.25 -5.35 2.91
CA ASP A 60 -0.13 -6.24 4.01
C ASP A 60 0.95 -6.30 5.09
N ASP A 61 0.55 -6.57 6.33
CA ASP A 61 1.46 -6.63 7.45
C ASP A 61 1.04 -7.72 8.47
N LEU A 62 1.93 -8.68 8.68
CA LEU A 62 1.73 -9.81 9.60
C LEU A 62 1.79 -9.41 11.09
N ASP A 63 2.46 -8.31 11.40
CA ASP A 63 2.66 -7.85 12.78
C ASP A 63 1.49 -7.00 13.30
N LEU A 64 0.44 -6.83 12.50
CA LEU A 64 -0.76 -6.10 12.86
C LEU A 64 -1.98 -7.00 12.80
N GLU A 65 -2.87 -6.84 13.80
CA GLU A 65 -4.17 -7.49 13.81
C GLU A 65 -4.96 -7.18 12.53
N LEU A 66 -5.84 -8.10 12.13
CA LEU A 66 -6.66 -7.97 10.93
C LEU A 66 -7.33 -6.59 10.84
N SER A 67 -7.20 -5.95 9.69
CA SER A 67 -7.72 -4.62 9.39
C SER A 67 -7.17 -3.43 10.19
N LYS A 68 -6.23 -3.65 11.10
CA LYS A 68 -5.53 -2.56 11.77
C LYS A 68 -4.63 -1.83 10.77
N VAL A 69 -4.66 -0.50 10.80
CA VAL A 69 -3.85 0.31 9.89
C VAL A 69 -2.87 1.16 10.68
N LYS A 70 -1.63 1.16 10.24
CA LYS A 70 -0.60 2.08 10.73
C LYS A 70 0.13 2.71 9.57
N ILE A 71 0.63 3.94 9.77
CA ILE A 71 1.50 4.62 8.81
C ILE A 71 2.87 4.80 9.44
N LYS A 72 3.91 4.55 8.66
CA LYS A 72 5.30 4.73 9.05
C LYS A 72 6.10 5.26 7.86
N GLN A 73 7.03 6.18 8.10
CA GLN A 73 8.04 6.55 7.11
C GLN A 73 9.33 5.79 7.39
N GLY A 74 9.91 5.20 6.36
CA GLY A 74 11.16 4.45 6.45
C GLY A 74 11.09 3.16 7.27
N GLY A 75 12.25 2.62 7.59
CA GLY A 75 12.46 1.43 8.40
C GLY A 75 12.47 0.12 7.61
N GLY A 76 12.85 -0.97 8.28
CA GLY A 76 13.02 -2.29 7.67
C GLY A 76 11.75 -2.86 7.04
N ASN A 77 11.92 -3.80 6.11
CA ASN A 77 10.82 -4.39 5.32
C ASN A 77 10.05 -5.52 6.04
N GLY A 78 10.51 -5.94 7.23
CA GLY A 78 9.85 -7.00 8.02
C GLY A 78 9.78 -8.37 7.32
N GLY A 79 10.65 -8.61 6.33
CA GLY A 79 10.62 -9.84 5.51
C GLY A 79 9.56 -9.83 4.38
N HIS A 80 8.89 -8.69 4.15
CA HIS A 80 7.94 -8.55 3.06
C HIS A 80 8.69 -8.41 1.72
N ASN A 81 8.60 -9.41 0.85
CA ASN A 81 9.35 -9.49 -0.41
C ASN A 81 9.13 -8.30 -1.35
N GLY A 82 7.92 -7.72 -1.35
CA GLY A 82 7.61 -6.54 -2.16
C GLY A 82 8.31 -5.29 -1.65
N LEU A 83 8.32 -5.08 -0.33
CA LEU A 83 9.04 -3.97 0.28
C LEU A 83 10.55 -4.12 0.12
N GLU A 84 11.09 -5.33 0.32
CA GLU A 84 12.50 -5.61 0.07
C GLU A 84 12.91 -5.22 -1.35
N SER A 85 12.12 -5.63 -2.35
CA SER A 85 12.34 -5.26 -3.73
C SER A 85 12.29 -3.74 -3.94
N ILE A 86 11.33 -3.04 -3.34
CA ILE A 86 11.21 -1.57 -3.45
C ILE A 86 12.42 -0.89 -2.80
N ASP A 87 12.80 -1.33 -1.58
CA ASP A 87 13.94 -0.79 -0.83
C ASP A 87 15.25 -0.88 -1.64
N GLN A 88 15.47 -1.97 -2.36
CA GLN A 88 16.64 -2.17 -3.23
C GLN A 88 16.71 -1.17 -4.39
N PHE A 89 15.57 -0.72 -4.92
CA PHE A 89 15.53 0.15 -6.10
C PHE A 89 15.47 1.64 -5.79
N ILE A 90 14.77 2.04 -4.73
CA ILE A 90 14.54 3.46 -4.39
C ILE A 90 14.95 3.84 -2.97
N GLY A 91 15.47 2.88 -2.18
CA GLY A 91 15.73 3.07 -0.75
C GLY A 91 14.47 2.95 0.09
N GLU A 92 14.62 3.06 1.41
CA GLU A 92 13.56 2.76 2.38
C GLU A 92 12.78 3.97 2.90
N ASN A 93 13.16 5.21 2.53
CA ASN A 93 12.66 6.44 3.15
C ASN A 93 11.34 6.98 2.52
N TYR A 94 10.43 6.08 2.16
CA TYR A 94 9.06 6.39 1.72
C TYR A 94 8.05 6.07 2.83
N PHE A 95 6.81 6.54 2.68
CA PHE A 95 5.72 6.20 3.60
C PHE A 95 5.15 4.82 3.31
N ARG A 96 4.84 4.07 4.35
CA ARG A 96 4.21 2.75 4.32
C ARG A 96 2.87 2.82 5.01
N ILE A 97 1.79 2.50 4.28
CA ILE A 97 0.45 2.28 4.84
C ILE A 97 0.32 0.78 5.07
N ARG A 98 0.49 0.37 6.32
CA ARG A 98 0.54 -1.02 6.76
C ARG A 98 -0.86 -1.49 7.12
N ILE A 99 -1.39 -2.48 6.41
CA ILE A 99 -2.71 -3.07 6.67
C ILE A 99 -2.53 -4.44 7.30
N GLY A 100 -2.98 -4.61 8.53
CA GLY A 100 -2.88 -5.85 9.27
C GLY A 100 -3.68 -6.99 8.65
N ILE A 101 -3.05 -8.15 8.56
CA ILE A 101 -3.65 -9.39 8.08
C ILE A 101 -3.58 -10.53 9.09
N ASP A 102 -3.15 -10.27 10.33
CA ASP A 102 -2.79 -11.23 11.37
C ASP A 102 -1.59 -12.11 11.00
N HIS A 103 -1.10 -12.87 11.97
CA HIS A 103 0.04 -13.77 11.86
C HIS A 103 -0.41 -15.23 12.04
N PRO A 104 0.07 -16.17 11.21
CA PRO A 104 -0.33 -17.59 11.30
C PRO A 104 0.19 -18.33 12.54
N GLY A 105 0.90 -17.65 13.44
CA GLY A 105 1.45 -18.21 14.68
C GLY A 105 2.84 -18.80 14.53
N HIS A 106 3.15 -19.43 13.40
CA HIS A 106 4.45 -20.06 13.13
C HIS A 106 5.11 -19.50 11.87
N LYS A 107 6.44 -19.31 11.94
CA LYS A 107 7.24 -18.79 10.83
C LYS A 107 7.13 -19.63 9.56
N ASP A 108 7.10 -20.95 9.71
CA ASP A 108 7.03 -21.89 8.58
C ASP A 108 5.69 -21.80 7.80
N LEU A 109 4.66 -21.23 8.41
CA LEU A 109 3.34 -21.06 7.81
C LEU A 109 3.21 -19.71 7.06
N VAL A 110 4.13 -18.77 7.25
CA VAL A 110 4.02 -17.40 6.71
C VAL A 110 3.91 -17.41 5.19
N SER A 111 4.76 -18.16 4.50
CA SER A 111 4.76 -18.19 3.02
C SER A 111 3.43 -18.70 2.43
N SER A 112 2.85 -19.74 3.02
CA SER A 112 1.54 -20.24 2.59
C SER A 112 0.41 -19.30 2.99
N TYR A 113 0.50 -18.68 4.18
CA TYR A 113 -0.52 -17.78 4.70
C TYR A 113 -0.71 -16.55 3.81
N VAL A 114 0.36 -15.86 3.45
CA VAL A 114 0.29 -14.64 2.61
C VAL A 114 -0.13 -14.90 1.17
N LEU A 115 -0.05 -16.14 0.70
CA LEU A 115 -0.49 -16.55 -0.64
C LEU A 115 -1.93 -17.11 -0.66
N ASN A 116 -2.51 -17.37 0.51
CA ASN A 116 -3.88 -17.86 0.60
C ASN A 116 -4.91 -16.74 0.44
N LYS A 117 -6.13 -17.13 0.09
CA LYS A 117 -7.27 -16.22 0.09
C LYS A 117 -7.74 -15.99 1.52
N PHE A 118 -8.25 -14.79 1.79
CA PHE A 118 -8.98 -14.50 3.02
C PHE A 118 -10.21 -15.40 3.18
N LEU A 119 -10.57 -15.73 4.42
CA LEU A 119 -11.89 -16.26 4.73
C LEU A 119 -12.95 -15.18 4.38
N LYS A 120 -14.18 -15.60 4.07
CA LYS A 120 -15.26 -14.65 3.76
C LYS A 120 -15.45 -13.57 4.83
N SER A 121 -15.40 -13.94 6.10
CA SER A 121 -15.52 -13.02 7.22
C SER A 121 -14.36 -12.02 7.30
N GLU A 122 -13.15 -12.46 7.00
CA GLU A 122 -11.95 -11.61 6.95
C GLU A 122 -12.02 -10.64 5.77
N GLU A 123 -12.42 -11.16 4.60
CA GLU A 123 -12.59 -10.36 3.38
C GLU A 123 -13.61 -9.23 3.58
N GLU A 124 -14.74 -9.49 4.25
CA GLU A 124 -15.72 -8.47 4.59
C GLU A 124 -15.14 -7.38 5.50
N ILE A 125 -14.34 -7.76 6.51
CA ILE A 125 -13.67 -6.83 7.41
C ILE A 125 -12.65 -5.96 6.67
N ILE A 126 -11.82 -6.59 5.84
CA ILE A 126 -10.80 -5.90 5.04
C ILE A 126 -11.47 -4.94 4.03
N ASN A 127 -12.51 -5.38 3.32
CA ASN A 127 -13.21 -4.53 2.36
C ASN A 127 -13.83 -3.29 3.02
N LYS A 128 -14.48 -3.43 4.19
CA LYS A 128 -14.96 -2.28 4.98
C LYS A 128 -13.83 -1.32 5.35
N LYS A 129 -12.66 -1.85 5.69
CA LYS A 129 -11.49 -1.02 6.00
C LYS A 129 -10.95 -0.31 4.75
N ILE A 130 -10.88 -1.00 3.62
CA ILE A 130 -10.47 -0.41 2.34
C ILE A 130 -11.42 0.73 1.95
N ASP A 131 -12.72 0.55 2.09
CA ASP A 131 -13.70 1.62 1.82
C ASP A 131 -13.47 2.87 2.68
N LYS A 132 -13.15 2.69 3.96
CA LYS A 132 -12.80 3.82 4.85
C LYS A 132 -11.50 4.49 4.43
N ILE A 133 -10.48 3.72 4.08
CA ILE A 133 -9.20 4.24 3.56
C ILE A 133 -9.47 5.08 2.32
N VAL A 134 -10.19 4.55 1.33
CA VAL A 134 -10.47 5.25 0.08
C VAL A 134 -11.26 6.54 0.30
N LYS A 135 -12.27 6.53 1.17
CA LYS A 135 -13.07 7.72 1.50
C LYS A 135 -12.28 8.85 2.15
N ASN A 136 -11.17 8.53 2.82
CA ASN A 136 -10.37 9.49 3.58
C ASN A 136 -8.94 9.65 3.03
N ILE A 137 -8.61 9.02 1.90
CA ILE A 137 -7.23 8.93 1.39
C ILE A 137 -6.57 10.30 1.17
N GLU A 138 -7.34 11.32 0.86
CA GLU A 138 -6.83 12.69 0.68
C GLU A 138 -6.14 13.25 1.92
N LEU A 139 -6.52 12.78 3.12
CA LEU A 139 -5.94 13.21 4.38
C LEU A 139 -4.49 12.75 4.56
N ILE A 140 -4.05 11.69 3.86
CA ILE A 140 -2.64 11.26 3.97
C ILE A 140 -1.66 12.33 3.46
N PHE A 141 -2.12 13.24 2.60
CA PHE A 141 -1.29 14.32 2.03
C PHE A 141 -1.25 15.58 2.90
N SER A 142 -2.12 15.68 3.91
CA SER A 142 -2.26 16.88 4.74
C SER A 142 -2.22 16.62 6.24
N ASP A 143 -2.87 15.55 6.71
CA ASP A 143 -3.04 15.26 8.15
C ASP A 143 -3.13 13.74 8.40
N ILE A 144 -1.98 13.08 8.50
CA ILE A 144 -1.91 11.63 8.76
C ILE A 144 -2.58 11.25 10.10
N PRO A 145 -2.41 11.98 11.22
CA PRO A 145 -3.13 11.69 12.46
C PRO A 145 -4.65 11.70 12.29
N LEU A 146 -5.20 12.70 11.60
CA LEU A 146 -6.63 12.77 11.31
C LEU A 146 -7.08 11.61 10.41
N PHE A 147 -6.31 11.27 9.39
CA PHE A 147 -6.58 10.08 8.56
C PHE A 147 -6.72 8.82 9.42
N LEU A 148 -5.74 8.55 10.29
CA LEU A 148 -5.75 7.37 11.16
C LEU A 148 -6.95 7.38 12.12
N THR A 149 -7.33 8.53 12.65
CA THR A 149 -8.53 8.68 13.47
C THR A 149 -9.78 8.32 12.68
N LYS A 150 -9.97 8.90 11.50
CA LYS A 150 -11.15 8.67 10.64
C LYS A 150 -11.33 7.21 10.22
N ILE A 151 -10.26 6.52 9.89
CA ILE A 151 -10.34 5.12 9.49
C ILE A 151 -10.47 4.15 10.67
N SER A 152 -10.21 4.61 11.91
CA SER A 152 -10.37 3.82 13.14
C SER A 152 -11.76 3.92 13.75
N GLU A 153 -12.53 4.98 13.49
CA GLU A 153 -13.89 5.16 13.99
C GLU A 153 -14.76 3.95 13.65
N GLN A 154 -15.43 3.39 14.65
CA GLN A 154 -16.46 2.36 14.44
C GLN A 154 -17.74 3.10 14.00
N ASN A 155 -18.33 2.64 12.90
CA ASN A 155 -19.67 3.07 12.49
C ASN A 155 -20.71 2.28 13.25
#